data_3ad2d29fce896b366b97cfc30bbef473
#
_entry.id   3ad2d29fce896b366b97cfc30bbef473
#
_cell.length_a   1.000
_cell.length_b   1.000
_cell.length_c   1.000
_cell.angle_alpha   90.00
_cell.angle_beta   90.00
_cell.angle_gamma   90.00
#
_symmetry.space_group_name_H-M   'P 1'
#
loop_
_entity.id
_entity.type
_entity.pdbx_description
1 polymer ?
#
loop_
_entity_poly.entity_id
_entity_poly.type
_entity_poly.pdbx_seq_one_letter_code
_entity_poly.pdbx_strand_id
1 'polypeptide(L)'
;RAIGRLSQSNISVLINGESGTGKELVAHALHQHSPRSGNTFVPLNVAAIPKELIESELFGHEKGAFTGATTQRTGRFEQANGGTLFLDEIGDMPAETQTRLLRVLSDGEFYRVGGTTSIKVDVRIIAATHQNLESLVEQHLFREDLFHRLNVIRIHIPKLSDRREDIPKLAHYFLGVAAKELGTEAKILRPETEEHLKGLSWPGNVRQLENFCRWITVMASTREVYINDLPPDFAAQTAEDSPADEWTDALQNWADRQLSLGNKGILNNATPMFERTMIDIALKHTAGRKRDAADLLGWGRNTLTRKLKEFAQITEN
;
A
#
# COMPACT_ATOMS: atom_id res chain seq x y z
N ARG A 1 -21.42 -2.96 6.03
CA ARG A 1 -22.64 -2.89 5.16
C ARG A 1 -22.28 -2.88 3.65
N ALA A 2 -21.17 -2.22 3.21
CA ALA A 2 -20.75 -2.24 1.81
C ALA A 2 -20.35 -3.66 1.36
N ILE A 3 -19.50 -4.36 2.11
CA ILE A 3 -19.05 -5.72 1.80
C ILE A 3 -20.25 -6.67 1.52
N GLY A 4 -21.30 -6.65 2.36
CA GLY A 4 -22.46 -7.54 2.20
C GLY A 4 -23.27 -7.32 0.92
N ARG A 5 -23.32 -6.10 0.37
CA ARG A 5 -23.96 -5.83 -0.92
C ARG A 5 -23.07 -6.22 -2.10
N LEU A 6 -21.77 -5.93 -2.00
CA LEU A 6 -20.79 -6.19 -3.05
C LEU A 6 -20.48 -7.68 -3.20
N SER A 7 -20.57 -8.44 -2.11
CA SER A 7 -20.31 -9.88 -2.15
C SER A 7 -21.31 -10.63 -3.02
N GLN A 8 -22.59 -10.17 -3.09
CA GLN A 8 -23.65 -10.81 -3.88
C GLN A 8 -23.52 -10.64 -5.41
N SER A 9 -22.60 -9.80 -5.88
CA SER A 9 -22.37 -9.58 -7.30
C SER A 9 -21.10 -10.31 -7.78
N ASN A 10 -21.08 -10.71 -9.06
CA ASN A 10 -19.88 -11.27 -9.72
C ASN A 10 -18.94 -10.17 -10.28
N ILE A 11 -19.19 -8.91 -9.93
CA ILE A 11 -18.44 -7.76 -10.42
C ILE A 11 -17.00 -7.77 -9.84
N SER A 12 -16.04 -7.35 -10.65
CA SER A 12 -14.65 -7.16 -10.22
C SER A 12 -14.57 -6.09 -9.14
N VAL A 13 -13.74 -6.32 -8.14
CA VAL A 13 -13.50 -5.39 -7.02
C VAL A 13 -12.02 -5.07 -6.96
N LEU A 14 -11.70 -3.79 -6.92
CA LEU A 14 -10.33 -3.29 -6.69
C LEU A 14 -10.21 -2.78 -5.26
N ILE A 15 -9.29 -3.36 -4.50
CA ILE A 15 -9.01 -3.00 -3.11
C ILE A 15 -7.73 -2.18 -3.06
N ASN A 16 -7.84 -0.90 -2.71
CA ASN A 16 -6.68 -0.02 -2.50
C ASN A 16 -6.41 0.18 -1.01
N GLY A 17 -5.15 0.22 -0.64
CA GLY A 17 -4.70 0.52 0.72
C GLY A 17 -3.23 0.21 0.89
N GLU A 18 -2.57 0.86 1.84
CA GLU A 18 -1.16 0.63 2.14
C GLU A 18 -0.85 -0.83 2.46
N SER A 19 0.45 -1.20 2.39
CA SER A 19 0.87 -2.54 2.79
C SER A 19 0.52 -2.79 4.27
N GLY A 20 0.08 -4.02 4.57
CA GLY A 20 -0.26 -4.40 5.95
C GLY A 20 -1.62 -3.90 6.47
N THR A 21 -2.46 -3.25 5.66
CA THR A 21 -3.80 -2.77 6.09
C THR A 21 -4.87 -3.85 6.18
N GLY A 22 -4.60 -5.06 5.62
CA GLY A 22 -5.52 -6.20 5.64
C GLY A 22 -6.32 -6.38 4.36
N LYS A 23 -5.80 -6.00 3.19
CA LYS A 23 -6.44 -6.15 1.86
C LYS A 23 -6.91 -7.60 1.61
N GLU A 24 -6.08 -8.58 1.93
CA GLU A 24 -6.40 -10.02 1.76
C GLU A 24 -7.58 -10.45 2.64
N LEU A 25 -7.66 -9.97 3.88
CA LEU A 25 -8.80 -10.27 4.77
C LEU A 25 -10.11 -9.74 4.21
N VAL A 26 -10.10 -8.56 3.60
CA VAL A 26 -11.28 -7.98 2.93
C VAL A 26 -11.66 -8.80 1.70
N ALA A 27 -10.69 -9.24 0.90
CA ALA A 27 -10.93 -10.11 -0.26
C ALA A 27 -11.54 -11.45 0.16
N HIS A 28 -11.00 -12.06 1.21
CA HIS A 28 -11.52 -13.30 1.78
C HIS A 28 -12.95 -13.13 2.31
N ALA A 29 -13.25 -12.02 3.01
CA ALA A 29 -14.59 -11.72 3.49
C ALA A 29 -15.60 -11.50 2.34
N LEU A 30 -15.17 -10.84 1.23
CA LEU A 30 -15.97 -10.69 0.03
C LEU A 30 -16.31 -12.04 -0.61
N HIS A 31 -15.36 -12.98 -0.63
CA HIS A 31 -15.59 -14.34 -1.12
C HIS A 31 -16.53 -15.12 -0.19
N GLN A 32 -16.26 -15.14 1.12
CA GLN A 32 -17.06 -15.90 2.10
C GLN A 32 -18.54 -15.50 2.14
N HIS A 33 -18.86 -14.24 1.85
CA HIS A 33 -20.23 -13.73 1.83
C HIS A 33 -20.84 -13.73 0.43
N SER A 34 -20.18 -14.32 -0.57
CA SER A 34 -20.62 -14.37 -1.96
C SER A 34 -21.41 -15.65 -2.28
N PRO A 35 -22.15 -15.69 -3.40
CA PRO A 35 -22.75 -16.93 -3.90
C PRO A 35 -21.71 -18.02 -4.21
N ARG A 36 -20.41 -17.65 -4.31
CA ARG A 36 -19.29 -18.56 -4.59
C ARG A 36 -18.57 -19.03 -3.31
N SER A 37 -19.11 -18.75 -2.13
CA SER A 37 -18.47 -19.07 -0.83
C SER A 37 -18.13 -20.55 -0.61
N GLY A 38 -18.89 -21.44 -1.25
CA GLY A 38 -18.63 -22.89 -1.24
C GLY A 38 -17.58 -23.37 -2.25
N ASN A 39 -17.09 -22.47 -3.12
CA ASN A 39 -16.12 -22.79 -4.17
C ASN A 39 -14.71 -22.32 -3.78
N THR A 40 -13.74 -22.57 -4.66
CA THR A 40 -12.33 -22.28 -4.38
C THR A 40 -12.04 -20.78 -4.32
N PHE A 41 -11.31 -20.36 -3.30
CA PHE A 41 -10.65 -19.05 -3.22
C PHE A 41 -9.16 -19.25 -3.48
N VAL A 42 -8.65 -18.67 -4.55
CA VAL A 42 -7.23 -18.80 -4.95
C VAL A 42 -6.54 -17.44 -4.77
N PRO A 43 -5.75 -17.26 -3.71
CA PRO A 43 -4.93 -16.07 -3.56
C PRO A 43 -3.64 -16.20 -4.37
N LEU A 44 -3.21 -15.09 -4.99
CA LEU A 44 -1.95 -14.96 -5.68
C LEU A 44 -1.36 -13.58 -5.43
N ASN A 45 -0.18 -13.52 -4.85
CA ASN A 45 0.59 -12.28 -4.74
C ASN A 45 1.52 -12.16 -5.95
N VAL A 46 1.25 -11.18 -6.81
CA VAL A 46 1.99 -10.96 -8.05
C VAL A 46 3.44 -10.54 -7.77
N ALA A 47 3.66 -9.71 -6.75
CA ALA A 47 4.99 -9.23 -6.38
C ALA A 47 5.92 -10.34 -5.83
N ALA A 48 5.36 -11.44 -5.33
CA ALA A 48 6.12 -12.57 -4.78
C ALA A 48 6.64 -13.54 -5.85
N ILE A 49 6.26 -13.36 -7.13
CA ILE A 49 6.59 -14.28 -8.22
C ILE A 49 7.58 -13.60 -9.16
N PRO A 50 8.67 -14.27 -9.59
CA PRO A 50 9.54 -13.77 -10.65
C PRO A 50 8.73 -13.43 -11.91
N LYS A 51 9.02 -12.28 -12.54
CA LYS A 51 8.24 -11.76 -13.67
C LYS A 51 8.08 -12.76 -14.81
N GLU A 52 9.11 -13.54 -15.08
CA GLU A 52 9.16 -14.56 -16.13
C GLU A 52 8.23 -15.75 -15.85
N LEU A 53 7.85 -15.96 -14.58
CA LEU A 53 7.01 -17.09 -14.16
C LEU A 53 5.54 -16.69 -13.95
N ILE A 54 5.22 -15.41 -13.82
CA ILE A 54 3.86 -14.93 -13.53
C ILE A 54 2.85 -15.46 -14.56
N GLU A 55 3.21 -15.42 -15.83
CA GLU A 55 2.35 -15.87 -16.92
C GLU A 55 2.06 -17.38 -16.81
N SER A 56 3.08 -18.18 -16.56
CA SER A 56 2.96 -19.62 -16.36
C SER A 56 2.19 -20.00 -15.08
N GLU A 57 2.35 -19.23 -14.00
CA GLU A 57 1.57 -19.43 -12.77
C GLU A 57 0.08 -19.11 -12.97
N LEU A 58 -0.24 -18.00 -13.65
CA LEU A 58 -1.63 -17.58 -13.90
C LEU A 58 -2.35 -18.49 -14.89
N PHE A 59 -1.75 -18.72 -16.06
CA PHE A 59 -2.41 -19.36 -17.20
C PHE A 59 -2.01 -20.82 -17.39
N GLY A 60 -1.00 -21.31 -16.64
CA GLY A 60 -0.44 -22.63 -16.88
C GLY A 60 0.42 -22.71 -18.14
N HIS A 61 1.02 -23.85 -18.38
CA HIS A 61 1.85 -24.09 -19.56
C HIS A 61 1.67 -25.51 -20.10
N GLU A 62 1.87 -25.66 -21.40
CA GLU A 62 1.98 -26.94 -22.06
C GLU A 62 3.39 -27.49 -21.94
N LYS A 63 3.53 -28.82 -22.08
CA LYS A 63 4.84 -29.48 -22.11
C LYS A 63 5.68 -28.89 -23.27
N GLY A 64 6.91 -28.47 -22.97
CA GLY A 64 7.83 -27.89 -23.96
C GLY A 64 7.62 -26.40 -24.23
N ALA A 65 6.77 -25.71 -23.50
CA ALA A 65 6.50 -24.26 -23.69
C ALA A 65 7.73 -23.38 -23.48
N PHE A 66 8.65 -23.78 -22.63
CA PHE A 66 9.95 -23.13 -22.37
C PHE A 66 10.97 -24.14 -21.84
N THR A 67 12.24 -23.73 -21.77
CA THR A 67 13.33 -24.56 -21.22
C THR A 67 13.03 -24.88 -19.74
N GLY A 68 12.73 -26.16 -19.45
CA GLY A 68 12.32 -26.63 -18.12
C GLY A 68 10.85 -27.03 -18.00
N ALA A 69 10.00 -26.77 -18.99
CA ALA A 69 8.61 -27.21 -19.03
C ALA A 69 8.51 -28.72 -19.40
N THR A 70 8.92 -29.58 -18.48
CA THR A 70 8.96 -31.03 -18.69
C THR A 70 7.58 -31.68 -18.71
N THR A 71 6.62 -31.09 -18.02
CA THR A 71 5.22 -31.54 -17.90
C THR A 71 4.27 -30.40 -18.16
N GLN A 72 3.03 -30.68 -18.51
CA GLN A 72 1.94 -29.72 -18.52
C GLN A 72 1.57 -29.33 -17.09
N ARG A 73 1.25 -28.03 -16.86
CA ARG A 73 0.80 -27.52 -15.56
C ARG A 73 -0.44 -26.65 -15.72
N THR A 74 -1.42 -26.88 -14.85
CA THR A 74 -2.63 -26.05 -14.75
C THR A 74 -2.34 -24.73 -14.05
N GLY A 75 -2.89 -23.61 -14.60
CA GLY A 75 -2.74 -22.28 -14.04
C GLY A 75 -3.74 -21.94 -12.93
N ARG A 76 -3.56 -20.78 -12.29
CA ARG A 76 -4.43 -20.30 -11.22
C ARG A 76 -5.86 -20.01 -11.72
N PHE A 77 -6.02 -19.59 -12.97
CA PHE A 77 -7.35 -19.41 -13.56
C PHE A 77 -8.13 -20.71 -13.67
N GLU A 78 -7.48 -21.81 -14.04
CA GLU A 78 -8.14 -23.13 -14.07
C GLU A 78 -8.49 -23.60 -12.66
N GLN A 79 -7.59 -23.39 -11.68
CA GLN A 79 -7.82 -23.76 -10.27
C GLN A 79 -8.97 -22.97 -9.64
N ALA A 80 -9.16 -21.70 -10.06
CA ALA A 80 -10.21 -20.81 -9.56
C ALA A 80 -11.53 -20.93 -10.32
N ASN A 81 -11.65 -21.86 -11.29
CA ASN A 81 -12.85 -21.98 -12.11
C ASN A 81 -14.09 -22.28 -11.25
N GLY A 82 -15.16 -21.52 -11.46
CA GLY A 82 -16.35 -21.50 -10.62
C GLY A 82 -16.22 -20.72 -9.31
N GLY A 83 -15.01 -20.33 -8.93
CA GLY A 83 -14.66 -19.67 -7.67
C GLY A 83 -14.23 -18.21 -7.81
N THR A 84 -13.23 -17.84 -6.99
CA THR A 84 -12.67 -16.49 -6.92
C THR A 84 -11.15 -16.53 -7.00
N LEU A 85 -10.56 -15.72 -7.87
CA LEU A 85 -9.13 -15.46 -7.92
C LEU A 85 -8.85 -14.10 -7.29
N PHE A 86 -8.00 -14.08 -6.28
CA PHE A 86 -7.54 -12.84 -5.65
C PHE A 86 -6.11 -12.54 -6.12
N LEU A 87 -5.95 -11.39 -6.77
CA LEU A 87 -4.68 -10.90 -7.30
C LEU A 87 -4.17 -9.77 -6.39
N ASP A 88 -3.24 -10.08 -5.50
CA ASP A 88 -2.59 -9.07 -4.67
C ASP A 88 -1.42 -8.43 -5.41
N GLU A 89 -1.19 -7.16 -5.15
CA GLU A 89 -0.18 -6.30 -5.78
C GLU A 89 -0.25 -6.31 -7.32
N ILE A 90 -1.48 -6.08 -7.85
CA ILE A 90 -1.75 -6.09 -9.29
C ILE A 90 -0.93 -5.05 -10.07
N GLY A 91 -0.49 -3.96 -9.42
CA GLY A 91 0.35 -2.93 -10.02
C GLY A 91 1.71 -3.41 -10.49
N ASP A 92 2.21 -4.53 -9.93
CA ASP A 92 3.50 -5.12 -10.30
C ASP A 92 3.42 -6.10 -11.49
N MET A 93 2.21 -6.25 -12.07
CA MET A 93 1.98 -7.18 -13.18
C MET A 93 2.69 -6.73 -14.46
N PRO A 94 3.48 -7.61 -15.13
CA PRO A 94 4.12 -7.28 -16.41
C PRO A 94 3.12 -6.98 -17.53
N ALA A 95 3.48 -6.08 -18.45
CA ALA A 95 2.59 -5.61 -19.53
C ALA A 95 2.03 -6.74 -20.42
N GLU A 96 2.82 -7.77 -20.69
CA GLU A 96 2.39 -8.95 -21.46
C GLU A 96 1.29 -9.72 -20.72
N THR A 97 1.47 -9.93 -19.42
CA THR A 97 0.49 -10.59 -18.55
C THR A 97 -0.79 -9.75 -18.39
N GLN A 98 -0.68 -8.41 -18.33
CA GLN A 98 -1.83 -7.50 -18.31
C GLN A 98 -2.72 -7.69 -19.55
N THR A 99 -2.10 -7.86 -20.74
CA THR A 99 -2.84 -8.09 -21.99
C THR A 99 -3.62 -9.40 -21.97
N ARG A 100 -3.02 -10.46 -21.43
CA ARG A 100 -3.70 -11.75 -21.29
C ARG A 100 -4.79 -11.72 -20.22
N LEU A 101 -4.55 -11.06 -19.10
CA LEU A 101 -5.56 -10.86 -18.05
C LEU A 101 -6.78 -10.13 -18.58
N LEU A 102 -6.59 -9.06 -19.37
CA LEU A 102 -7.68 -8.34 -20.01
C LEU A 102 -8.55 -9.25 -20.87
N ARG A 103 -7.93 -10.15 -21.63
CA ARG A 103 -8.66 -11.12 -22.47
C ARG A 103 -9.53 -12.04 -21.63
N VAL A 104 -8.99 -12.58 -20.53
CA VAL A 104 -9.81 -13.42 -19.63
C VAL A 104 -10.97 -12.65 -19.02
N LEU A 105 -10.76 -11.40 -18.63
CA LEU A 105 -11.82 -10.55 -18.06
C LEU A 105 -12.90 -10.16 -19.10
N SER A 106 -12.54 -10.12 -20.39
CA SER A 106 -13.47 -9.74 -21.47
C SER A 106 -14.20 -10.94 -22.03
N ASP A 107 -13.50 -12.01 -22.35
CA ASP A 107 -13.99 -13.14 -23.14
C ASP A 107 -14.28 -14.37 -22.27
N GLY A 108 -13.75 -14.43 -21.03
CA GLY A 108 -13.86 -15.57 -20.15
C GLY A 108 -13.01 -16.76 -20.62
N GLU A 109 -12.02 -16.53 -21.49
CA GLU A 109 -11.17 -17.60 -22.04
C GLU A 109 -9.72 -17.17 -22.20
N PHE A 110 -8.81 -18.14 -22.19
CA PHE A 110 -7.37 -17.93 -22.37
C PHE A 110 -6.69 -19.16 -23.00
N TYR A 111 -5.41 -19.02 -23.29
CA TYR A 111 -4.54 -20.12 -23.75
C TYR A 111 -3.42 -20.34 -22.72
N ARG A 112 -3.04 -21.61 -22.47
CA ARG A 112 -1.81 -21.89 -21.73
C ARG A 112 -0.60 -21.37 -22.48
N VAL A 113 0.50 -21.13 -21.78
CA VAL A 113 1.78 -20.76 -22.40
C VAL A 113 2.22 -21.91 -23.31
N GLY A 114 2.50 -21.59 -24.57
CA GLY A 114 2.84 -22.59 -25.61
C GLY A 114 1.66 -23.42 -26.12
N GLY A 115 0.43 -23.16 -25.67
CA GLY A 115 -0.78 -23.86 -26.11
C GLY A 115 -1.58 -23.12 -27.17
N THR A 116 -2.35 -23.86 -27.98
CA THR A 116 -3.25 -23.33 -29.01
C THR A 116 -4.74 -23.59 -28.70
N THR A 117 -5.03 -24.35 -27.66
CA THR A 117 -6.40 -24.67 -27.26
C THR A 117 -6.92 -23.62 -26.30
N SER A 118 -8.09 -23.01 -26.62
CA SER A 118 -8.79 -22.07 -25.75
C SER A 118 -9.41 -22.79 -24.56
N ILE A 119 -9.26 -22.23 -23.38
CA ILE A 119 -9.80 -22.74 -22.12
C ILE A 119 -10.78 -21.71 -21.60
N LYS A 120 -12.05 -22.11 -21.44
CA LYS A 120 -13.11 -21.27 -20.86
C LYS A 120 -13.14 -21.41 -19.35
N VAL A 121 -13.28 -20.30 -18.66
CA VAL A 121 -13.39 -20.24 -17.20
C VAL A 121 -14.43 -19.21 -16.76
N ASP A 122 -15.08 -19.50 -15.65
CA ASP A 122 -15.96 -18.56 -14.94
C ASP A 122 -15.33 -18.24 -13.58
N VAL A 123 -14.56 -17.15 -13.52
CA VAL A 123 -13.82 -16.75 -12.33
C VAL A 123 -14.18 -15.34 -11.92
N ARG A 124 -14.54 -15.15 -10.65
CA ARG A 124 -14.65 -13.81 -10.07
C ARG A 124 -13.26 -13.28 -9.74
N ILE A 125 -12.95 -12.07 -10.19
CA ILE A 125 -11.66 -11.42 -9.89
C ILE A 125 -11.83 -10.39 -8.77
N ILE A 126 -10.95 -10.48 -7.77
CA ILE A 126 -10.71 -9.44 -6.77
C ILE A 126 -9.24 -9.05 -6.89
N ALA A 127 -8.96 -7.79 -7.16
CA ALA A 127 -7.60 -7.27 -7.28
C ALA A 127 -7.28 -6.36 -6.10
N ALA A 128 -6.02 -6.34 -5.66
CA ALA A 128 -5.56 -5.44 -4.61
C ALA A 128 -4.21 -4.81 -4.98
N THR A 129 -3.96 -3.60 -4.50
CA THR A 129 -2.69 -2.92 -4.64
C THR A 129 -2.53 -1.81 -3.59
N HIS A 130 -1.28 -1.50 -3.25
CA HIS A 130 -0.93 -0.28 -2.51
C HIS A 130 -0.55 0.88 -3.44
N GLN A 131 -0.33 0.61 -4.73
CA GLN A 131 0.10 1.60 -5.71
C GLN A 131 -1.07 2.41 -6.25
N ASN A 132 -0.78 3.61 -6.77
CA ASN A 132 -1.75 4.41 -7.50
C ASN A 132 -1.77 3.95 -8.97
N LEU A 133 -2.80 3.18 -9.35
CA LEU A 133 -2.92 2.64 -10.71
C LEU A 133 -3.15 3.74 -11.75
N GLU A 134 -3.80 4.85 -11.41
CA GLU A 134 -3.97 5.99 -12.30
C GLU A 134 -2.61 6.56 -12.72
N SER A 135 -1.71 6.77 -11.76
CA SER A 135 -0.34 7.21 -12.05
C SER A 135 0.44 6.20 -12.88
N LEU A 136 0.23 4.89 -12.66
CA LEU A 136 0.87 3.87 -13.50
C LEU A 136 0.31 3.86 -14.93
N VAL A 137 -0.96 4.18 -15.13
CA VAL A 137 -1.56 4.35 -16.45
C VAL A 137 -0.95 5.56 -17.16
N GLU A 138 -0.83 6.71 -16.50
CA GLU A 138 -0.17 7.90 -17.03
C GLU A 138 1.30 7.66 -17.44
N GLN A 139 1.99 6.81 -16.69
CA GLN A 139 3.37 6.39 -16.98
C GLN A 139 3.48 5.26 -18.01
N HIS A 140 2.36 4.78 -18.57
CA HIS A 140 2.30 3.62 -19.49
C HIS A 140 2.85 2.30 -18.91
N LEU A 141 2.90 2.18 -17.57
CA LEU A 141 3.29 0.96 -16.85
C LEU A 141 2.10 0.03 -16.60
N PHE A 142 0.88 0.58 -16.60
CA PHE A 142 -0.35 -0.17 -16.49
C PHE A 142 -1.31 0.21 -17.62
N ARG A 143 -1.98 -0.78 -18.21
CA ARG A 143 -2.89 -0.55 -19.35
C ARG A 143 -4.19 0.10 -18.87
N GLU A 144 -4.63 1.12 -19.57
CA GLU A 144 -5.86 1.85 -19.28
C GLU A 144 -7.12 0.96 -19.42
N ASP A 145 -7.17 0.12 -20.46
CA ASP A 145 -8.29 -0.78 -20.71
C ASP A 145 -8.46 -1.83 -19.59
N LEU A 146 -7.35 -2.39 -19.09
CA LEU A 146 -7.35 -3.30 -17.94
C LEU A 146 -7.76 -2.58 -16.66
N PHE A 147 -7.25 -1.36 -16.43
CA PHE A 147 -7.62 -0.55 -15.29
C PHE A 147 -9.14 -0.35 -15.22
N HIS A 148 -9.79 0.06 -16.30
CA HIS A 148 -11.24 0.25 -16.36
C HIS A 148 -12.02 -1.06 -16.14
N ARG A 149 -11.49 -2.19 -16.59
CA ARG A 149 -12.13 -3.50 -16.40
C ARG A 149 -12.05 -4.02 -14.96
N LEU A 150 -10.97 -3.69 -14.25
CA LEU A 150 -10.77 -4.04 -12.83
C LEU A 150 -11.45 -3.06 -11.89
N ASN A 151 -11.46 -1.77 -12.23
CA ASN A 151 -11.92 -0.67 -11.37
C ASN A 151 -13.43 -0.40 -11.51
N VAL A 152 -14.24 -1.46 -11.53
CA VAL A 152 -15.72 -1.31 -11.56
C VAL A 152 -16.22 -0.88 -10.18
N ILE A 153 -15.71 -1.50 -9.14
CA ILE A 153 -15.96 -1.13 -7.74
C ILE A 153 -14.64 -1.01 -7.01
N ARG A 154 -14.42 0.16 -6.37
CA ARG A 154 -13.23 0.42 -5.56
C ARG A 154 -13.56 0.41 -4.08
N ILE A 155 -12.76 -0.32 -3.31
CA ILE A 155 -12.75 -0.30 -1.85
C ILE A 155 -11.43 0.31 -1.41
N HIS A 156 -11.48 1.40 -0.67
CA HIS A 156 -10.29 1.98 -0.03
C HIS A 156 -10.23 1.54 1.42
N ILE A 157 -9.11 0.93 1.83
CA ILE A 157 -8.84 0.57 3.21
C ILE A 157 -7.96 1.66 3.81
N PRO A 158 -8.43 2.40 4.82
CA PRO A 158 -7.64 3.42 5.48
C PRO A 158 -6.45 2.80 6.22
N LYS A 159 -5.36 3.54 6.34
CA LYS A 159 -4.22 3.17 7.16
C LYS A 159 -4.59 3.12 8.64
N LEU A 160 -3.80 2.42 9.43
CA LEU A 160 -4.11 2.20 10.85
C LEU A 160 -4.12 3.51 11.65
N SER A 161 -3.24 4.45 11.31
CA SER A 161 -3.19 5.80 11.90
C SER A 161 -4.45 6.64 11.66
N ASP A 162 -5.25 6.34 10.62
CA ASP A 162 -6.51 7.04 10.34
C ASP A 162 -7.72 6.42 11.08
N ARG A 163 -7.52 5.24 11.69
CA ARG A 163 -8.52 4.51 12.48
C ARG A 163 -7.98 4.11 13.86
N ARG A 164 -7.38 5.07 14.54
CA ARG A 164 -6.69 4.88 15.84
C ARG A 164 -7.55 4.19 16.90
N GLU A 165 -8.86 4.41 16.85
CA GLU A 165 -9.83 3.79 17.75
C GLU A 165 -9.93 2.25 17.63
N ASP A 166 -9.47 1.69 16.48
CA ASP A 166 -9.45 0.25 16.29
C ASP A 166 -8.20 -0.40 16.92
N ILE A 167 -7.14 0.37 17.18
CA ILE A 167 -5.85 -0.14 17.66
C ILE A 167 -5.98 -0.98 18.95
N PRO A 168 -6.66 -0.54 20.02
CA PRO A 168 -6.77 -1.36 21.23
C PRO A 168 -7.50 -2.68 20.98
N LYS A 169 -8.59 -2.65 20.21
CA LYS A 169 -9.36 -3.87 19.88
C LYS A 169 -8.53 -4.86 19.08
N LEU A 170 -7.78 -4.38 18.09
CA LEU A 170 -6.88 -5.20 17.28
C LEU A 170 -5.73 -5.76 18.12
N ALA A 171 -5.14 -4.94 19.00
CA ALA A 171 -4.07 -5.37 19.88
C ALA A 171 -4.55 -6.48 20.85
N HIS A 172 -5.71 -6.31 21.49
CA HIS A 172 -6.29 -7.35 22.34
C HIS A 172 -6.55 -8.65 21.58
N TYR A 173 -7.05 -8.54 20.35
CA TYR A 173 -7.25 -9.70 19.50
C TYR A 173 -5.94 -10.43 19.20
N PHE A 174 -4.89 -9.70 18.76
CA PHE A 174 -3.60 -10.30 18.41
C PHE A 174 -2.85 -10.85 19.64
N LEU A 175 -2.93 -10.19 20.79
CA LEU A 175 -2.39 -10.72 22.04
C LEU A 175 -3.07 -12.04 22.43
N GLY A 176 -4.38 -12.15 22.24
CA GLY A 176 -5.12 -13.38 22.46
C GLY A 176 -4.74 -14.50 21.48
N VAL A 177 -4.52 -14.17 20.21
CA VAL A 177 -4.05 -15.13 19.18
C VAL A 177 -2.64 -15.59 19.51
N ALA A 178 -1.72 -14.66 19.77
CA ALA A 178 -0.33 -14.98 20.09
C ALA A 178 -0.21 -15.85 21.37
N ALA A 179 -1.01 -15.57 22.39
CA ALA A 179 -1.03 -16.36 23.61
C ALA A 179 -1.46 -17.81 23.36
N LYS A 180 -2.47 -18.02 22.51
CA LYS A 180 -2.91 -19.37 22.13
C LYS A 180 -1.84 -20.12 21.31
N GLU A 181 -1.20 -19.46 20.36
CA GLU A 181 -0.14 -20.04 19.53
C GLU A 181 1.08 -20.45 20.37
N LEU A 182 1.42 -19.65 21.39
CA LEU A 182 2.60 -19.86 22.24
C LEU A 182 2.30 -20.68 23.50
N GLY A 183 1.03 -21.02 23.77
CA GLY A 183 0.63 -21.77 24.96
C GLY A 183 0.83 -20.99 26.27
N THR A 184 0.73 -19.65 26.22
CA THR A 184 0.93 -18.75 27.36
C THR A 184 -0.36 -18.03 27.74
N GLU A 185 -0.38 -17.33 28.90
CA GLU A 185 -1.47 -16.42 29.24
C GLU A 185 -1.45 -15.17 28.34
N ALA A 186 -2.64 -14.71 27.94
CA ALA A 186 -2.75 -13.48 27.16
C ALA A 186 -2.30 -12.27 28.00
N LYS A 187 -1.44 -11.44 27.41
CA LYS A 187 -1.01 -10.18 27.99
C LYS A 187 -2.15 -9.16 27.97
N ILE A 188 -2.12 -8.24 28.94
CA ILE A 188 -3.13 -7.20 29.12
C ILE A 188 -2.43 -5.85 29.02
N LEU A 189 -2.81 -5.04 28.06
CA LEU A 189 -2.31 -3.66 27.93
C LEU A 189 -2.94 -2.79 29.05
N ARG A 190 -2.13 -1.98 29.70
CA ARG A 190 -2.62 -0.96 30.64
C ARG A 190 -3.25 0.20 29.86
N PRO A 191 -4.23 0.94 30.43
CA PRO A 191 -4.88 2.05 29.73
C PRO A 191 -3.89 3.09 29.17
N GLU A 192 -2.83 3.39 29.93
CA GLU A 192 -1.78 4.32 29.51
C GLU A 192 -1.02 3.80 28.30
N THR A 193 -0.78 2.48 28.26
CA THR A 193 -0.10 1.81 27.12
C THR A 193 -1.01 1.79 25.89
N GLU A 194 -2.30 1.54 26.05
CA GLU A 194 -3.26 1.60 24.94
C GLU A 194 -3.33 3.00 24.33
N GLU A 195 -3.37 4.04 25.16
CA GLU A 195 -3.40 5.41 24.67
C GLU A 195 -2.10 5.79 23.96
N HIS A 196 -0.96 5.36 24.48
CA HIS A 196 0.33 5.52 23.81
C HIS A 196 0.33 4.85 22.43
N LEU A 197 -0.13 3.60 22.32
CA LEU A 197 -0.20 2.89 21.04
C LEU A 197 -1.10 3.57 20.01
N LYS A 198 -2.19 4.23 20.42
CA LYS A 198 -3.03 5.03 19.52
C LYS A 198 -2.30 6.24 18.94
N GLY A 199 -1.34 6.80 19.68
CA GLY A 199 -0.52 7.94 19.23
C GLY A 199 0.50 7.59 18.15
N LEU A 200 0.88 6.33 18.01
CA LEU A 200 1.94 5.90 17.10
C LEU A 200 1.51 5.95 15.61
N SER A 201 2.48 6.11 14.73
CA SER A 201 2.27 6.27 13.27
C SER A 201 1.91 4.96 12.54
N TRP A 202 2.40 3.81 13.01
CA TRP A 202 2.17 2.48 12.45
C TRP A 202 2.43 2.36 10.94
N PRO A 203 3.64 2.65 10.42
CA PRO A 203 3.93 2.62 8.98
C PRO A 203 3.71 1.24 8.34
N GLY A 204 3.84 0.15 9.10
CA GLY A 204 3.50 -1.22 8.67
C GLY A 204 2.06 -1.63 8.98
N ASN A 205 1.22 -0.69 9.39
CA ASN A 205 -0.21 -0.87 9.64
C ASN A 205 -0.53 -2.07 10.58
N VAL A 206 -1.56 -2.85 10.26
CA VAL A 206 -2.02 -3.98 11.08
C VAL A 206 -0.97 -5.09 11.17
N ARG A 207 -0.18 -5.30 10.10
CA ARG A 207 0.90 -6.30 10.13
C ARG A 207 1.99 -5.94 11.16
N GLN A 208 2.31 -4.66 11.29
CA GLN A 208 3.26 -4.19 12.32
C GLN A 208 2.67 -4.36 13.72
N LEU A 209 1.39 -4.01 13.91
CA LEU A 209 0.69 -4.20 15.19
C LEU A 209 0.63 -5.68 15.60
N GLU A 210 0.37 -6.59 14.66
CA GLU A 210 0.37 -8.04 14.90
C GLU A 210 1.76 -8.52 15.35
N ASN A 211 2.82 -8.13 14.63
CA ASN A 211 4.19 -8.48 14.99
C ASN A 211 4.59 -7.90 16.35
N PHE A 212 4.19 -6.67 16.64
CA PHE A 212 4.37 -6.04 17.94
C PHE A 212 3.69 -6.85 19.04
N CYS A 213 2.44 -7.28 18.88
CA CYS A 213 1.72 -8.08 19.86
C CYS A 213 2.38 -9.45 20.09
N ARG A 214 2.89 -10.09 19.04
CA ARG A 214 3.68 -11.34 19.15
C ARG A 214 4.95 -11.11 19.95
N TRP A 215 5.67 -10.04 19.67
CA TRP A 215 6.90 -9.67 20.39
C TRP A 215 6.61 -9.43 21.88
N ILE A 216 5.58 -8.65 22.22
CA ILE A 216 5.15 -8.40 23.61
C ILE A 216 4.80 -9.70 24.31
N THR A 217 4.10 -10.62 23.65
CA THR A 217 3.70 -11.90 24.27
C THR A 217 4.92 -12.72 24.68
N VAL A 218 6.02 -12.64 23.92
CA VAL A 218 7.26 -13.38 24.20
C VAL A 218 8.14 -12.65 25.24
N MET A 219 8.27 -11.34 25.11
CA MET A 219 9.30 -10.57 25.82
C MET A 219 8.85 -9.95 27.13
N ALA A 220 7.57 -9.59 27.27
CA ALA A 220 7.09 -9.02 28.52
C ALA A 220 7.09 -10.08 29.64
N SER A 221 7.77 -9.77 30.74
CA SER A 221 7.90 -10.68 31.89
C SER A 221 6.62 -10.78 32.73
N THR A 222 5.80 -9.73 32.74
CA THR A 222 4.55 -9.68 33.51
C THR A 222 3.33 -9.87 32.60
N ARG A 223 2.18 -10.18 33.19
CA ARG A 223 0.92 -10.27 32.46
C ARG A 223 0.42 -8.90 32.02
N GLU A 224 0.58 -7.89 32.88
CA GLU A 224 0.25 -6.50 32.57
C GLU A 224 1.41 -5.86 31.82
N VAL A 225 1.13 -5.16 30.74
CA VAL A 225 2.11 -4.52 29.87
C VAL A 225 2.07 -3.01 30.10
N TYR A 226 3.20 -2.46 30.51
CA TYR A 226 3.43 -1.03 30.72
C TYR A 226 4.21 -0.44 29.54
N ILE A 227 4.26 0.90 29.44
CA ILE A 227 5.02 1.59 28.37
C ILE A 227 6.51 1.19 28.40
N ASN A 228 7.07 0.96 29.58
CA ASN A 228 8.48 0.56 29.73
C ASN A 228 8.76 -0.89 29.25
N ASP A 229 7.73 -1.70 29.06
CA ASP A 229 7.88 -3.06 28.50
C ASP A 229 7.86 -3.07 26.97
N LEU A 230 7.60 -1.91 26.35
CA LEU A 230 7.57 -1.78 24.90
C LEU A 230 8.98 -1.82 24.31
N PRO A 231 9.14 -2.28 23.04
CA PRO A 231 10.41 -2.14 22.33
C PRO A 231 10.84 -0.67 22.29
N PRO A 232 12.16 -0.37 22.31
CA PRO A 232 12.65 1.01 22.31
C PRO A 232 12.08 1.88 21.19
N ASP A 233 11.92 1.31 20.00
CA ASP A 233 11.35 2.00 18.83
C ASP A 233 9.90 2.44 19.03
N PHE A 234 9.15 1.78 19.92
CA PHE A 234 7.76 2.11 20.23
C PHE A 234 7.64 2.91 21.54
N ALA A 235 8.56 2.75 22.48
CA ALA A 235 8.57 3.47 23.75
C ALA A 235 9.02 4.93 23.57
N ALA A 236 9.97 5.18 22.62
CA ALA A 236 10.52 6.50 22.36
C ALA A 236 9.65 7.38 21.43
N GLN A 237 8.77 6.78 20.61
CA GLN A 237 7.80 7.51 19.82
C GLN A 237 6.73 8.09 20.73
N THR A 238 6.95 9.29 21.25
CA THR A 238 5.88 10.11 21.81
C THR A 238 5.05 10.69 20.68
N ALA A 239 3.79 11.03 20.95
CA ALA A 239 2.89 11.70 19.99
C ALA A 239 3.39 13.07 19.49
N GLU A 240 4.60 13.42 19.81
CA GLU A 240 5.39 14.59 19.41
C GLU A 240 6.42 14.27 18.31
N ASP A 241 6.22 13.24 17.49
CA ASP A 241 6.81 13.22 16.15
C ASP A 241 6.16 14.38 15.39
N SER A 242 6.73 15.55 15.65
CA SER A 242 6.36 16.83 15.07
C SER A 242 6.44 16.73 13.55
N PRO A 243 5.60 17.48 12.82
CA PRO A 243 5.76 17.68 11.37
C PRO A 243 7.19 18.12 10.96
N ALA A 244 8.01 18.50 11.94
CA ALA A 244 9.42 18.82 11.78
C ALA A 244 10.27 17.60 11.38
N ASP A 245 9.96 16.41 11.88
CA ASP A 245 10.78 15.22 11.59
C ASP A 245 10.43 14.62 10.22
N GLU A 246 9.14 14.63 9.84
CA GLU A 246 8.72 14.13 8.52
C GLU A 246 9.36 14.89 7.35
N TRP A 247 9.52 16.23 7.47
CA TRP A 247 10.14 17.01 6.37
C TRP A 247 11.66 16.88 6.36
N THR A 248 12.33 16.72 7.52
CA THR A 248 13.77 16.44 7.61
C THR A 248 14.10 15.07 7.05
N ASP A 249 13.30 14.05 7.34
CA ASP A 249 13.44 12.72 6.77
C ASP A 249 13.22 12.71 5.25
N ALA A 250 12.20 13.42 4.77
CA ALA A 250 11.95 13.60 3.34
C ALA A 250 13.14 14.31 2.65
N LEU A 251 13.71 15.33 3.30
CA LEU A 251 14.88 16.04 2.80
C LEU A 251 16.14 15.18 2.79
N GLN A 252 16.38 14.38 3.84
CA GLN A 252 17.50 13.44 3.91
C GLN A 252 17.39 12.40 2.77
N ASN A 253 16.24 11.76 2.63
CA ASN A 253 16.00 10.77 1.58
C ASN A 253 16.17 11.36 0.17
N TRP A 254 15.74 12.61 -0.03
CA TRP A 254 15.95 13.32 -1.28
C TRP A 254 17.45 13.60 -1.53
N ALA A 255 18.17 14.09 -0.50
CA ALA A 255 19.58 14.41 -0.60
C ALA A 255 20.44 13.16 -0.88
N ASP A 256 20.19 12.06 -0.16
CA ASP A 256 20.86 10.77 -0.39
C ASP A 256 20.64 10.26 -1.83
N ARG A 257 19.42 10.37 -2.34
CA ARG A 257 19.11 9.99 -3.74
C ARG A 257 19.88 10.85 -4.74
N GLN A 258 19.95 12.18 -4.53
CA GLN A 258 20.67 13.07 -5.42
C GLN A 258 22.19 12.78 -5.42
N LEU A 259 22.77 12.56 -4.23
CA LEU A 259 24.18 12.23 -4.09
C LEU A 259 24.53 10.84 -4.63
N SER A 260 23.65 9.85 -4.44
CA SER A 260 23.81 8.49 -5.01
C SER A 260 23.77 8.48 -6.54
N LEU A 261 23.05 9.42 -7.15
CA LEU A 261 23.03 9.66 -8.60
C LEU A 261 24.26 10.42 -9.10
N GLY A 262 25.20 10.81 -8.21
CA GLY A 262 26.40 11.53 -8.55
C GLY A 262 26.20 13.03 -8.80
N ASN A 263 25.05 13.59 -8.50
CA ASN A 263 24.75 15.00 -8.69
C ASN A 263 25.58 15.86 -7.73
N LYS A 264 26.24 16.89 -8.27
CA LYS A 264 27.03 17.86 -7.47
C LYS A 264 26.27 19.19 -7.38
N GLY A 265 26.53 19.91 -6.28
CA GLY A 265 25.91 21.23 -6.10
C GLY A 265 24.41 21.17 -5.83
N ILE A 266 23.94 20.15 -5.15
CA ILE A 266 22.49 19.92 -4.88
C ILE A 266 21.80 21.09 -4.21
N LEU A 267 22.52 21.91 -3.43
CA LEU A 267 21.98 23.11 -2.79
C LEU A 267 21.60 24.20 -3.80
N ASN A 268 22.22 24.24 -4.97
CA ASN A 268 21.88 25.22 -6.00
C ASN A 268 20.42 25.10 -6.47
N ASN A 269 19.86 23.89 -6.40
CA ASN A 269 18.46 23.61 -6.75
C ASN A 269 17.56 23.53 -5.50
N ALA A 270 18.05 22.92 -4.42
CA ALA A 270 17.27 22.72 -3.20
C ALA A 270 16.92 24.04 -2.48
N THR A 271 17.89 24.93 -2.34
CA THR A 271 17.68 26.18 -1.60
C THR A 271 16.65 27.10 -2.26
N PRO A 272 16.70 27.38 -3.57
CA PRO A 272 15.65 28.14 -4.23
C PRO A 272 14.27 27.50 -4.17
N MET A 273 14.20 26.18 -4.30
CA MET A 273 12.94 25.42 -4.22
C MET A 273 12.30 25.51 -2.83
N PHE A 274 13.12 25.34 -1.79
CA PHE A 274 12.70 25.52 -0.39
C PHE A 274 12.19 26.94 -0.12
N GLU A 275 13.00 27.96 -0.45
CA GLU A 275 12.65 29.36 -0.24
C GLU A 275 11.36 29.75 -0.97
N ARG A 276 11.20 29.29 -2.22
CA ARG A 276 9.98 29.53 -3.02
C ARG A 276 8.75 28.94 -2.36
N THR A 277 8.83 27.67 -1.93
CA THR A 277 7.72 27.00 -1.26
C THR A 277 7.30 27.72 0.02
N MET A 278 8.27 28.13 0.84
CA MET A 278 7.99 28.87 2.08
C MET A 278 7.35 30.22 1.81
N ILE A 279 7.81 30.95 0.79
CA ILE A 279 7.24 32.26 0.39
C ILE A 279 5.80 32.07 -0.11
N ASP A 280 5.54 31.10 -0.98
CA ASP A 280 4.21 30.86 -1.55
C ASP A 280 3.18 30.53 -0.45
N ILE A 281 3.57 29.71 0.53
CA ILE A 281 2.73 29.37 1.67
C ILE A 281 2.47 30.59 2.55
N ALA A 282 3.51 31.36 2.88
CA ALA A 282 3.37 32.58 3.71
C ALA A 282 2.47 33.64 3.03
N LEU A 283 2.61 33.83 1.73
CA LEU A 283 1.75 34.72 0.94
C LEU A 283 0.30 34.25 0.92
N LYS A 284 0.07 32.92 0.81
CA LYS A 284 -1.27 32.31 0.84
C LYS A 284 -1.94 32.58 2.20
N HIS A 285 -1.25 32.38 3.32
CA HIS A 285 -1.76 32.62 4.66
C HIS A 285 -2.03 34.13 4.96
N THR A 286 -1.31 35.00 4.30
CA THR A 286 -1.48 36.46 4.50
C THR A 286 -2.33 37.11 3.41
N ALA A 287 -3.02 36.34 2.57
CA ALA A 287 -3.81 36.83 1.43
C ALA A 287 -3.01 37.81 0.53
N GLY A 288 -1.73 37.50 0.27
CA GLY A 288 -0.84 38.27 -0.59
C GLY A 288 -0.18 39.51 0.07
N ARG A 289 -0.37 39.76 1.37
CA ARG A 289 0.21 40.89 2.07
C ARG A 289 1.69 40.67 2.37
N LYS A 290 2.56 41.21 1.54
CA LYS A 290 4.02 41.00 1.57
C LYS A 290 4.70 41.36 2.89
N ARG A 291 4.18 42.36 3.63
CA ARG A 291 4.74 42.76 4.92
C ARG A 291 4.49 41.66 5.96
N ASP A 292 3.25 41.23 6.07
CA ASP A 292 2.83 40.19 7.03
C ASP A 292 3.49 38.83 6.69
N ALA A 293 3.65 38.51 5.39
CA ALA A 293 4.36 37.35 4.95
C ALA A 293 5.86 37.35 5.29
N ALA A 294 6.50 38.54 5.18
CA ALA A 294 7.89 38.68 5.59
C ALA A 294 8.06 38.48 7.10
N ASP A 295 7.15 39.07 7.90
CA ASP A 295 7.14 38.91 9.35
C ASP A 295 6.93 37.44 9.77
N LEU A 296 6.03 36.70 9.10
CA LEU A 296 5.84 35.26 9.33
C LEU A 296 7.09 34.42 9.01
N LEU A 297 7.86 34.81 7.99
CA LEU A 297 9.10 34.12 7.61
C LEU A 297 10.31 34.55 8.43
N GLY A 298 10.15 35.50 9.36
CA GLY A 298 11.26 36.11 10.12
C GLY A 298 12.21 36.95 9.25
N TRP A 299 11.74 37.42 8.07
CA TRP A 299 12.53 38.22 7.13
C TRP A 299 12.16 39.68 7.13
N GLY A 300 13.12 40.53 6.75
CA GLY A 300 12.81 41.93 6.43
C GLY A 300 12.04 42.03 5.11
N ARG A 301 11.11 43.00 5.00
CA ARG A 301 10.30 43.28 3.80
C ARG A 301 11.15 43.38 2.52
N ASN A 302 12.34 43.96 2.60
CA ASN A 302 13.24 44.15 1.47
C ASN A 302 13.80 42.80 0.98
N THR A 303 14.10 41.88 1.90
CA THR A 303 14.59 40.54 1.58
C THR A 303 13.54 39.75 0.81
N LEU A 304 12.29 39.74 1.29
CA LEU A 304 11.18 39.06 0.60
C LEU A 304 10.94 39.63 -0.80
N THR A 305 10.97 40.98 -0.93
CA THR A 305 10.76 41.65 -2.22
C THR A 305 11.88 41.30 -3.23
N ARG A 306 13.12 41.23 -2.75
CA ARG A 306 14.28 40.84 -3.58
C ARG A 306 14.13 39.40 -4.04
N LYS A 307 13.82 38.48 -3.14
CA LYS A 307 13.65 37.04 -3.46
C LYS A 307 12.51 36.81 -4.45
N LEU A 308 11.38 37.47 -4.30
CA LEU A 308 10.29 37.40 -5.27
C LEU A 308 10.69 37.88 -6.68
N LYS A 309 11.55 38.89 -6.80
CA LYS A 309 12.09 39.34 -8.09
C LYS A 309 13.06 38.32 -8.69
N GLU A 310 13.94 37.74 -7.88
CA GLU A 310 14.87 36.67 -8.29
C GLU A 310 14.11 35.48 -8.88
N PHE A 311 13.02 35.05 -8.23
CA PHE A 311 12.21 33.93 -8.70
C PHE A 311 11.37 34.23 -9.95
N ALA A 312 10.91 35.46 -10.13
CA ALA A 312 10.19 35.90 -11.33
C ALA A 312 11.11 35.84 -12.58
N GLN A 313 12.39 36.20 -12.45
CA GLN A 313 13.38 36.14 -13.53
C GLN A 313 13.78 34.71 -13.93
N ILE A 314 13.70 33.73 -13.00
CA ILE A 314 14.02 32.33 -13.28
C ILE A 314 12.89 31.64 -14.07
N THR A 315 11.66 32.15 -14.02
CA THR A 315 10.48 31.56 -14.68
C THR A 315 10.32 32.07 -16.14
N GLU A 316 11.05 33.13 -16.55
CA GLU A 316 11.02 33.69 -17.90
C GLU A 316 12.18 33.24 -18.80
N ASN A 317 13.10 32.42 -18.30
CA ASN A 317 14.18 31.77 -19.05
C ASN A 317 13.97 30.25 -19.08
#